data_3599674609265db03ff3241cd9afc760
#
_entry.id   3599674609265db03ff3241cd9afc760
#
_cell.length_a   1.000
_cell.length_b   1.000
_cell.length_c   1.000
_cell.angle_alpha   90.00
_cell.angle_beta   90.00
_cell.angle_gamma   90.00
#
_symmetry.space_group_name_H-M   'P 1'
#
loop_
_entity.id
_entity.type
_entity.pdbx_description
1 polymer ?
#
loop_
_entity_poly.entity_id
_entity_poly.type
_entity_poly.pdbx_seq_one_letter_code
_entity_poly.pdbx_strand_id
1 'polypeptide(L)'
;DRFVVGTCPKCGHDEAFGDQCENCGSTLNATDLINPRSILSGNKPVLKSTKHWFLPLNKYDSFLKKWFIIDKKETWKSNVFGQVKSWIDEGLKPRAITRDLDWGIPVPLKDVKGKVLYVWFDAPIGYISSTIEWALKEKKDWKPYWKDPETELVHFIGKDNIVFHCIIFPCIL
;
A
#
# COMPACT_ATOMS: atom_id res chain seq x y z
N ASP A 1 1.40 -12.71 -3.87
CA ASP A 1 1.67 -11.31 -4.15
C ASP A 1 2.15 -11.10 -5.58
N ARG A 2 2.97 -10.07 -5.87
CA ARG A 2 3.44 -9.71 -7.22
C ARG A 2 4.29 -10.75 -7.95
N PHE A 3 4.70 -11.81 -7.31
CA PHE A 3 5.33 -12.96 -7.97
C PHE A 3 4.34 -14.00 -8.50
N VAL A 4 3.05 -13.79 -8.27
CA VAL A 4 1.96 -14.64 -8.76
C VAL A 4 1.09 -13.81 -9.69
N VAL A 5 0.87 -14.32 -10.90
CA VAL A 5 -0.04 -13.75 -11.88
C VAL A 5 -1.10 -14.78 -12.28
N GLY A 6 -2.22 -14.29 -12.77
CA GLY A 6 -3.30 -15.12 -13.27
C GLY A 6 -4.44 -14.27 -13.79
N THR A 7 -5.54 -14.92 -14.14
CA THR A 7 -6.71 -14.21 -14.66
C THR A 7 -7.49 -13.55 -13.52
N CYS A 8 -7.78 -12.26 -13.69
CA CYS A 8 -8.58 -11.49 -12.73
C CYS A 8 -10.02 -12.00 -12.69
N PRO A 9 -10.57 -12.37 -11.52
CA PRO A 9 -11.94 -12.86 -11.41
C PRO A 9 -13.01 -11.78 -11.67
N LYS A 10 -12.62 -10.48 -11.62
CA LYS A 10 -13.55 -9.37 -11.82
C LYS A 10 -13.65 -8.90 -13.28
N CYS A 11 -12.55 -8.84 -14.00
CA CYS A 11 -12.54 -8.27 -15.35
C CYS A 11 -11.97 -9.20 -16.43
N GLY A 12 -11.51 -10.40 -16.09
CA GLY A 12 -10.98 -11.37 -17.04
C GLY A 12 -9.58 -11.07 -17.57
N HIS A 13 -8.88 -10.06 -17.04
CA HIS A 13 -7.51 -9.76 -17.46
C HIS A 13 -6.53 -10.87 -17.07
N ASP A 14 -5.78 -11.43 -18.03
CA ASP A 14 -4.98 -12.66 -17.83
C ASP A 14 -3.65 -12.46 -17.11
N GLU A 15 -3.17 -11.22 -16.99
CA GLU A 15 -1.90 -10.86 -16.35
C GLU A 15 -2.11 -10.09 -15.05
N ALA A 16 -3.22 -10.32 -14.34
CA ALA A 16 -3.46 -9.67 -13.06
C ALA A 16 -2.49 -10.18 -11.98
N PHE A 17 -1.92 -9.27 -11.19
CA PHE A 17 -1.06 -9.60 -10.06
C PHE A 17 -1.87 -10.07 -8.85
N GLY A 18 -1.22 -10.85 -7.98
CA GLY A 18 -1.86 -11.43 -6.80
C GLY A 18 -2.17 -10.44 -5.67
N ASP A 19 -1.91 -9.15 -5.83
CA ASP A 19 -2.26 -8.09 -4.88
C ASP A 19 -3.22 -7.06 -5.49
N GLN A 20 -3.19 -6.89 -6.81
CA GLN A 20 -4.02 -5.92 -7.51
C GLN A 20 -4.10 -6.25 -9.01
N CYS A 21 -5.26 -6.05 -9.61
CA CYS A 21 -5.40 -6.09 -11.05
C CYS A 21 -5.06 -4.73 -11.66
N GLU A 22 -4.03 -4.65 -12.50
CA GLU A 22 -3.61 -3.39 -13.11
C GLU A 22 -4.59 -2.87 -14.17
N ASN A 23 -5.43 -3.73 -14.73
CA ASN A 23 -6.43 -3.33 -15.70
C ASN A 23 -7.65 -2.66 -15.06
N CYS A 24 -8.27 -3.28 -14.04
CA CYS A 24 -9.49 -2.75 -13.42
C CYS A 24 -9.25 -2.08 -12.05
N GLY A 25 -8.01 -2.12 -11.52
CA GLY A 25 -7.65 -1.52 -10.24
C GLY A 25 -8.17 -2.26 -9.00
N SER A 26 -8.81 -3.42 -9.16
CA SER A 26 -9.34 -4.20 -8.03
C SER A 26 -8.23 -4.78 -7.18
N THR A 27 -8.35 -4.64 -5.87
CA THR A 27 -7.49 -5.35 -4.91
C THR A 27 -7.81 -6.83 -4.93
N LEU A 28 -6.78 -7.66 -4.99
CA LEU A 28 -6.86 -9.11 -5.06
C LEU A 28 -6.00 -9.75 -3.96
N ASN A 29 -6.27 -11.02 -3.66
CA ASN A 29 -5.29 -11.91 -3.04
C ASN A 29 -4.80 -12.88 -4.11
N ALA A 30 -3.58 -13.39 -3.97
CA ALA A 30 -3.04 -14.36 -4.91
C ALA A 30 -3.90 -15.64 -5.03
N THR A 31 -4.69 -15.93 -3.99
CA THR A 31 -5.66 -17.04 -3.95
C THR A 31 -6.93 -16.78 -4.76
N ASP A 32 -7.22 -15.53 -5.08
CA ASP A 32 -8.44 -15.16 -5.81
C ASP A 32 -8.25 -15.28 -7.34
N LEU A 33 -6.97 -15.33 -7.79
CA LEU A 33 -6.64 -15.44 -9.21
C LEU A 33 -7.11 -16.76 -9.80
N ILE A 34 -7.63 -16.71 -11.01
CA ILE A 34 -7.94 -17.90 -11.81
C ILE A 34 -6.66 -18.32 -12.53
N ASN A 35 -6.35 -19.63 -12.52
CA ASN A 35 -5.13 -20.21 -13.09
C ASN A 35 -3.84 -19.51 -12.66
N PRO A 36 -3.58 -19.38 -11.36
CA PRO A 36 -2.41 -18.67 -10.88
C PRO A 36 -1.11 -19.38 -11.28
N ARG A 37 -0.09 -18.60 -11.67
CA ARG A 37 1.26 -19.08 -11.97
C ARG A 37 2.31 -18.14 -11.40
N SER A 38 3.48 -18.71 -11.10
CA SER A 38 4.65 -17.91 -10.71
C SER A 38 5.24 -17.20 -11.92
N ILE A 39 5.49 -15.89 -11.82
CA ILE A 39 6.18 -15.11 -12.87
C ILE A 39 7.60 -15.65 -13.09
N LEU A 40 8.27 -16.11 -12.03
CA LEU A 40 9.67 -16.53 -12.08
C LEU A 40 9.87 -17.90 -12.71
N SER A 41 8.96 -18.85 -12.44
CA SER A 41 9.13 -20.25 -12.84
C SER A 41 8.04 -20.79 -13.76
N GLY A 42 6.93 -20.06 -13.96
CA GLY A 42 5.75 -20.53 -14.66
C GLY A 42 4.94 -21.60 -13.92
N ASN A 43 5.46 -22.12 -12.81
CA ASN A 43 4.82 -23.19 -12.06
C ASN A 43 3.57 -22.72 -11.31
N LYS A 44 2.65 -23.64 -11.06
CA LYS A 44 1.49 -23.39 -10.21
C LYS A 44 1.94 -23.19 -8.76
N PRO A 45 1.56 -22.06 -8.10
CA PRO A 45 1.89 -21.84 -6.70
C PRO A 45 1.20 -22.84 -5.78
N VAL A 46 1.83 -23.13 -4.64
CA VAL A 46 1.25 -23.96 -3.58
C VAL A 46 0.89 -23.08 -2.38
N LEU A 47 -0.23 -23.38 -1.74
CA LEU A 47 -0.64 -22.70 -0.51
C LEU A 47 0.19 -23.18 0.67
N LYS A 48 0.70 -22.24 1.45
CA LYS A 48 1.46 -22.49 2.68
C LYS A 48 0.91 -21.63 3.81
N SER A 49 0.61 -22.24 4.95
CA SER A 49 0.23 -21.50 6.16
C SER A 49 1.43 -20.77 6.73
N THR A 50 1.24 -19.51 7.03
CA THR A 50 2.25 -18.66 7.68
C THR A 50 1.58 -17.64 8.59
N LYS A 51 2.34 -17.07 9.54
CA LYS A 51 1.85 -15.99 10.40
C LYS A 51 2.32 -14.64 9.85
N HIS A 52 1.41 -13.70 9.73
CA HIS A 52 1.72 -12.33 9.35
C HIS A 52 1.14 -11.33 10.35
N TRP A 53 1.75 -10.15 10.41
CA TRP A 53 1.17 -8.97 11.07
C TRP A 53 0.39 -8.17 10.05
N PHE A 54 -0.70 -7.57 10.50
CA PHE A 54 -1.62 -6.83 9.65
C PHE A 54 -1.81 -5.40 10.14
N LEU A 55 -1.77 -4.45 9.24
CA LEU A 55 -2.32 -3.12 9.45
C LEU A 55 -3.84 -3.22 9.37
N PRO A 56 -4.58 -2.93 10.45
CA PRO A 56 -6.03 -3.08 10.48
C PRO A 56 -6.72 -1.88 9.81
N LEU A 57 -6.62 -1.75 8.48
CA LEU A 57 -7.17 -0.62 7.70
C LEU A 57 -8.67 -0.41 7.95
N ASN A 58 -9.40 -1.47 8.22
CA ASN A 58 -10.83 -1.40 8.57
C ASN A 58 -11.11 -0.57 9.84
N LYS A 59 -10.15 -0.42 10.74
CA LYS A 59 -10.29 0.45 11.93
C LYS A 59 -10.11 1.93 11.61
N TYR A 60 -9.55 2.26 10.46
CA TYR A 60 -9.34 3.64 10.00
C TYR A 60 -10.45 4.13 9.06
N ASP A 61 -11.48 3.34 8.82
CA ASP A 61 -12.56 3.65 7.88
C ASP A 61 -13.22 5.01 8.19
N SER A 62 -13.59 5.26 9.44
CA SER A 62 -14.20 6.54 9.85
C SER A 62 -13.26 7.74 9.68
N PHE A 63 -11.97 7.55 9.99
CA PHE A 63 -10.94 8.57 9.77
C PHE A 63 -10.79 8.89 8.29
N LEU A 64 -10.63 7.86 7.45
CA LEU A 64 -10.46 8.04 6.01
C LEU A 64 -11.70 8.64 5.34
N LYS A 65 -12.90 8.24 5.76
CA LYS A 65 -14.15 8.84 5.25
C LYS A 65 -14.21 10.33 5.55
N LYS A 66 -13.92 10.73 6.79
CA LYS A 66 -13.90 12.16 7.16
C LYS A 66 -12.82 12.90 6.38
N TRP A 67 -11.58 12.48 6.52
CA TRP A 67 -10.42 13.15 5.93
C TRP A 67 -10.50 13.20 4.40
N PHE A 68 -10.85 12.10 3.74
CA PHE A 68 -10.82 12.01 2.29
C PHE A 68 -12.12 12.50 1.65
N ILE A 69 -13.28 11.95 2.06
CA ILE A 69 -14.55 12.22 1.37
C ILE A 69 -15.07 13.62 1.68
N ILE A 70 -14.86 14.12 2.91
CA ILE A 70 -15.35 15.44 3.32
C ILE A 70 -14.31 16.50 3.01
N ASP A 71 -13.08 16.36 3.52
CA ASP A 71 -12.09 17.44 3.51
C ASP A 71 -11.37 17.57 2.16
N LYS A 72 -11.22 16.49 1.37
CA LYS A 72 -10.42 16.45 0.13
C LYS A 72 -11.22 16.33 -1.16
N LYS A 73 -12.55 16.33 -1.08
CA LYS A 73 -13.43 16.15 -2.25
C LYS A 73 -13.13 17.09 -3.41
N GLU A 74 -12.84 18.34 -3.11
CA GLU A 74 -12.66 19.38 -4.13
C GLU A 74 -11.18 19.65 -4.49
N THR A 75 -10.25 19.11 -3.71
CA THR A 75 -8.81 19.35 -3.91
C THR A 75 -8.14 18.27 -4.75
N TRP A 76 -8.68 17.07 -4.78
CA TRP A 76 -8.08 15.95 -5.48
C TRP A 76 -8.67 15.75 -6.88
N LYS A 77 -7.85 15.24 -7.81
CA LYS A 77 -8.32 14.89 -9.17
C LYS A 77 -9.46 13.89 -9.09
N SER A 78 -10.49 14.09 -9.92
CA SER A 78 -11.73 13.28 -9.90
C SER A 78 -11.49 11.78 -10.07
N ASN A 79 -10.52 11.37 -10.89
CA ASN A 79 -10.16 9.96 -11.07
C ASN A 79 -9.54 9.35 -9.81
N VAL A 80 -8.69 10.08 -9.09
CA VAL A 80 -8.12 9.64 -7.81
C VAL A 80 -9.21 9.54 -6.76
N PHE A 81 -10.03 10.60 -6.66
CA PHE A 81 -11.14 10.65 -5.72
C PHE A 81 -12.12 9.48 -5.94
N GLY A 82 -12.55 9.25 -7.18
CA GLY A 82 -13.47 8.16 -7.52
C GLY A 82 -12.91 6.79 -7.15
N GLN A 83 -11.63 6.53 -7.45
CA GLN A 83 -10.98 5.26 -7.14
C GLN A 83 -10.89 5.01 -5.63
N VAL A 84 -10.45 5.99 -4.85
CA VAL A 84 -10.31 5.86 -3.39
C VAL A 84 -11.68 5.72 -2.73
N LYS A 85 -12.68 6.50 -3.19
CA LYS A 85 -14.06 6.38 -2.72
C LYS A 85 -14.62 4.97 -2.93
N SER A 86 -14.41 4.38 -4.10
CA SER A 86 -14.84 3.01 -4.39
C SER A 86 -14.25 2.00 -3.40
N TRP A 87 -12.97 2.07 -3.10
CA TRP A 87 -12.33 1.17 -2.11
C TRP A 87 -12.87 1.35 -0.69
N ILE A 88 -13.11 2.59 -0.26
CA ILE A 88 -13.68 2.88 1.06
C ILE A 88 -15.13 2.37 1.14
N ASP A 89 -15.93 2.55 0.09
CA ASP A 89 -17.33 2.10 0.05
C ASP A 89 -17.43 0.56 0.01
N GLU A 90 -16.52 -0.12 -0.66
CA GLU A 90 -16.42 -1.60 -0.65
C GLU A 90 -16.00 -2.16 0.71
N GLY A 91 -15.46 -1.33 1.59
CA GLY A 91 -14.94 -1.70 2.90
C GLY A 91 -13.48 -2.14 2.86
N LEU A 92 -12.65 -1.46 3.64
CA LEU A 92 -11.23 -1.74 3.74
C LEU A 92 -10.97 -3.02 4.55
N LYS A 93 -10.05 -3.85 4.07
CA LYS A 93 -9.62 -5.08 4.74
C LYS A 93 -8.26 -4.90 5.40
N PRO A 94 -7.97 -5.62 6.51
CA PRO A 94 -6.64 -5.65 7.09
C PRO A 94 -5.60 -6.08 6.05
N ARG A 95 -4.46 -5.38 6.01
CA ARG A 95 -3.39 -5.63 5.02
C ARG A 95 -2.14 -6.17 5.69
N ALA A 96 -1.62 -7.30 5.19
CA ALA A 96 -0.39 -7.90 5.71
C ALA A 96 0.81 -6.97 5.45
N ILE A 97 1.54 -6.65 6.53
CA ILE A 97 2.70 -5.75 6.53
C ILE A 97 4.03 -6.48 6.67
N THR A 98 4.02 -7.80 6.64
CA THR A 98 5.22 -8.64 6.71
C THR A 98 5.27 -9.62 5.55
N ARG A 99 6.46 -10.14 5.26
CA ARG A 99 6.71 -11.14 4.21
C ARG A 99 7.67 -12.21 4.71
N ASP A 100 7.51 -13.43 4.22
CA ASP A 100 8.47 -14.54 4.39
C ASP A 100 9.56 -14.40 3.32
N LEU A 101 10.58 -13.62 3.63
CA LEU A 101 11.72 -13.36 2.75
C LEU A 101 13.00 -13.31 3.58
N ASP A 102 14.12 -13.64 2.95
CA ASP A 102 15.45 -13.60 3.57
C ASP A 102 16.11 -12.22 3.46
N TRP A 103 15.61 -11.37 2.55
CA TRP A 103 16.13 -10.03 2.31
C TRP A 103 15.06 -8.97 2.57
N GLY A 104 15.44 -7.94 3.30
CA GLY A 104 14.58 -6.81 3.66
C GLY A 104 14.83 -6.32 5.09
N ILE A 105 14.01 -5.40 5.57
CA ILE A 105 14.06 -4.89 6.94
C ILE A 105 13.45 -5.94 7.87
N PRO A 106 14.22 -6.52 8.82
CA PRO A 106 13.69 -7.48 9.76
C PRO A 106 12.54 -6.89 10.59
N VAL A 107 11.54 -7.72 10.90
CA VAL A 107 10.45 -7.30 11.79
C VAL A 107 11.02 -6.99 13.18
N PRO A 108 10.85 -5.76 13.72
CA PRO A 108 11.48 -5.32 14.97
C PRO A 108 10.75 -5.84 16.22
N LEU A 109 10.42 -7.13 16.23
CA LEU A 109 9.76 -7.80 17.35
C LEU A 109 10.64 -8.97 17.83
N LYS A 110 10.60 -9.25 19.14
CA LYS A 110 11.30 -10.39 19.72
C LYS A 110 10.77 -11.71 19.15
N ASP A 111 11.64 -12.68 18.97
CA ASP A 111 11.34 -14.05 18.56
C ASP A 111 10.69 -14.19 17.16
N VAL A 112 10.85 -13.18 16.30
CA VAL A 112 10.41 -13.23 14.90
C VAL A 112 11.62 -13.53 14.01
N LYS A 113 11.63 -14.73 13.42
CA LYS A 113 12.68 -15.16 12.48
C LYS A 113 12.10 -15.38 11.09
N GLY A 114 12.90 -15.13 10.05
CA GLY A 114 12.54 -15.37 8.65
C GLY A 114 11.38 -14.49 8.15
N LYS A 115 11.22 -13.31 8.75
CA LYS A 115 10.22 -12.35 8.32
C LYS A 115 10.81 -10.93 8.24
N VAL A 116 10.40 -10.25 7.18
CA VAL A 116 10.77 -8.87 6.90
C VAL A 116 9.53 -8.00 6.78
N LEU A 117 9.68 -6.70 6.95
CA LEU A 117 8.62 -5.74 6.64
C LEU A 117 8.33 -5.77 5.13
N TYR A 118 7.08 -5.59 4.78
CA TYR A 118 6.67 -5.41 3.39
C TYR A 118 7.13 -4.03 2.92
N VAL A 119 7.91 -3.99 1.84
CA VAL A 119 8.56 -2.77 1.35
C VAL A 119 7.62 -1.57 1.18
N TRP A 120 6.38 -1.79 0.75
CA TRP A 120 5.40 -0.71 0.61
C TRP A 120 4.80 -0.23 1.93
N PHE A 121 5.08 -0.92 3.03
CA PHE A 121 4.70 -0.47 4.36
C PHE A 121 5.74 0.50 4.94
N ASP A 122 7.02 0.22 4.79
CA ASP A 122 8.10 1.04 5.36
C ASP A 122 8.66 2.07 4.37
N ALA A 123 8.55 1.86 3.05
CA ALA A 123 9.06 2.76 2.02
C ALA A 123 8.61 4.24 2.17
N PRO A 124 7.37 4.57 2.58
CA PRO A 124 6.95 5.96 2.74
C PRO A 124 7.77 6.77 3.74
N ILE A 125 8.46 6.13 4.71
CA ILE A 125 9.36 6.85 5.61
C ILE A 125 10.51 7.53 4.85
N GLY A 126 10.84 7.04 3.66
CA GLY A 126 11.84 7.62 2.77
C GLY A 126 11.56 9.08 2.44
N TYR A 127 10.29 9.48 2.32
CA TYR A 127 9.92 10.89 2.10
C TYR A 127 10.35 11.77 3.27
N ILE A 128 10.08 11.31 4.50
CA ILE A 128 10.48 12.03 5.72
C ILE A 128 12.00 12.04 5.84
N SER A 129 12.65 10.90 5.61
CA SER A 129 14.12 10.77 5.69
C SER A 129 14.82 11.69 4.68
N SER A 130 14.31 11.79 3.46
CA SER A 130 14.85 12.69 2.43
C SER A 130 14.71 14.16 2.84
N THR A 131 13.59 14.54 3.46
CA THR A 131 13.40 15.89 3.99
C THR A 131 14.37 16.17 5.14
N ILE A 132 14.57 15.20 6.03
CA ILE A 132 15.53 15.34 7.15
C ILE A 132 16.95 15.48 6.61
N GLU A 133 17.36 14.64 5.66
CA GLU A 133 18.70 14.70 5.06
C GLU A 133 18.96 16.05 4.38
N TRP A 134 17.99 16.52 3.60
CA TRP A 134 18.07 17.84 2.96
C TRP A 134 18.18 18.95 4.02
N ALA A 135 17.33 18.94 5.03
CA ALA A 135 17.34 19.96 6.08
C ALA A 135 18.65 20.03 6.86
N LEU A 136 19.26 18.84 7.13
CA LEU A 136 20.59 18.77 7.74
C LEU A 136 21.68 19.42 6.86
N LYS A 137 21.66 19.16 5.55
CA LYS A 137 22.59 19.77 4.60
C LYS A 137 22.43 21.30 4.51
N GLU A 138 21.18 21.76 4.51
CA GLU A 138 20.85 23.19 4.41
C GLU A 138 20.82 23.91 5.78
N LYS A 139 21.11 23.21 6.88
CA LYS A 139 21.03 23.75 8.26
C LYS A 139 19.65 24.33 8.59
N LYS A 140 18.58 23.66 8.16
CA LYS A 140 17.17 24.03 8.37
C LYS A 140 16.48 23.06 9.31
N ASP A 141 15.33 23.47 9.87
CA ASP A 141 14.44 22.56 10.57
C ASP A 141 13.54 21.83 9.56
N TRP A 142 13.51 20.50 9.62
CA TRP A 142 12.66 19.66 8.77
C TRP A 142 11.20 19.60 9.24
N LYS A 143 10.96 19.87 10.53
CA LYS A 143 9.64 19.67 11.16
C LYS A 143 8.51 20.48 10.51
N PRO A 144 8.69 21.78 10.13
CA PRO A 144 7.63 22.53 9.48
C PRO A 144 7.12 21.88 8.20
N TYR A 145 7.98 21.21 7.44
CA TYR A 145 7.61 20.53 6.19
C TYR A 145 6.68 19.31 6.39
N TRP A 146 6.56 18.80 7.62
CA TRP A 146 5.77 17.61 7.93
C TRP A 146 4.74 17.82 9.04
N LYS A 147 4.87 18.86 9.84
CA LYS A 147 4.07 19.07 11.07
C LYS A 147 3.31 20.38 11.09
N ASP A 148 3.63 21.31 10.20
CA ASP A 148 2.89 22.56 10.11
C ASP A 148 1.56 22.31 9.38
N PRO A 149 0.41 22.71 9.96
CA PRO A 149 -0.90 22.52 9.34
C PRO A 149 -1.07 23.27 8.03
N GLU A 150 -0.29 24.33 7.79
CA GLU A 150 -0.30 25.11 6.53
C GLU A 150 0.57 24.47 5.43
N THR A 151 1.32 23.40 5.75
CA THR A 151 2.14 22.70 4.75
C THR A 151 1.29 21.77 3.90
N GLU A 152 1.37 21.91 2.58
CA GLU A 152 0.75 21.02 1.62
C GLU A 152 1.75 20.01 1.10
N LEU A 153 1.38 18.71 1.15
CA LEU A 153 2.16 17.62 0.59
C LEU A 153 1.58 17.18 -0.76
N VAL A 154 2.31 17.45 -1.83
CA VAL A 154 1.90 17.12 -3.21
C VAL A 154 2.64 15.88 -3.70
N HIS A 155 1.90 14.85 -4.12
CA HIS A 155 2.46 13.62 -4.67
C HIS A 155 2.25 13.53 -6.18
N PHE A 156 3.33 13.26 -6.92
CA PHE A 156 3.31 12.89 -8.34
C PHE A 156 3.52 11.37 -8.44
N ILE A 157 2.45 10.62 -8.68
CA ILE A 157 2.45 9.15 -8.59
C ILE A 157 1.74 8.50 -9.78
N GLY A 158 2.11 7.27 -10.09
CA GLY A 158 1.37 6.42 -11.01
C GLY A 158 0.05 5.90 -10.43
N LYS A 159 -0.85 5.45 -11.29
CA LYS A 159 -2.18 4.94 -10.91
C LYS A 159 -2.10 3.79 -9.90
N ASP A 160 -1.14 2.92 -10.04
CA ASP A 160 -0.89 1.77 -9.16
C ASP A 160 -0.48 2.13 -7.73
N ASN A 161 0.00 3.36 -7.53
CA ASN A 161 0.40 3.87 -6.22
C ASN A 161 -0.69 4.64 -5.47
N ILE A 162 -1.87 4.84 -6.04
CA ILE A 162 -2.96 5.58 -5.40
C ILE A 162 -3.34 4.97 -4.04
N VAL A 163 -3.49 3.64 -3.97
CA VAL A 163 -3.87 2.97 -2.72
C VAL A 163 -2.85 3.21 -1.59
N PHE A 164 -1.56 3.22 -1.93
CA PHE A 164 -0.50 3.42 -0.94
C PHE A 164 -0.45 4.85 -0.42
N HIS A 165 -0.59 5.84 -1.28
CA HIS A 165 -0.49 7.26 -0.91
C HIS A 165 -1.78 7.85 -0.35
N CYS A 166 -2.92 7.33 -0.78
CA CYS A 166 -4.21 7.88 -0.39
C CYS A 166 -4.93 7.12 0.73
N ILE A 167 -4.53 5.88 1.01
CA ILE A 167 -5.14 5.05 2.05
C ILE A 167 -4.11 4.61 3.09
N ILE A 168 -3.04 3.90 2.64
CA ILE A 168 -2.11 3.27 3.58
C ILE A 168 -1.22 4.31 4.26
N PHE A 169 -0.62 5.22 3.51
CA PHE A 169 0.28 6.23 4.06
C PHE A 169 -0.40 7.17 5.08
N PRO A 170 -1.61 7.71 4.84
CA PRO A 170 -2.34 8.48 5.85
C PRO A 170 -2.69 7.70 7.12
N CYS A 171 -2.82 6.37 7.04
CA CYS A 171 -3.05 5.53 8.21
C CYS A 171 -1.76 5.20 9.00
N ILE A 172 -0.58 5.45 8.42
CA ILE A 172 0.73 5.25 9.05
C ILE A 172 1.21 6.53 9.75
N LEU A 173 0.90 7.70 9.18
CA LEU A 173 1.20 9.03 9.75
C LEU A 173 0.33 9.34 10.95
#